data_1cde15eebc357573dfe54c8e698b5eae
#
_entry.id   1cde15eebc357573dfe54c8e698b5eae
#
_cell.length_a   1.000
_cell.length_b   1.000
_cell.length_c   1.000
_cell.angle_alpha   90.00
_cell.angle_beta   90.00
_cell.angle_gamma   90.00
#
_symmetry.space_group_name_H-M   'P 1'
#
loop_
_entity.id
_entity.type
_entity.pdbx_description
1 polymer ?
#
loop_
_entity_poly.entity_id
_entity_poly.type
_entity_poly.pdbx_seq_one_letter_code
_entity_poly.pdbx_strand_id
1 'polypeptide(L)'
;MNKHGKRLITLAALATTTTAIIHIVNKVVAASAGLKEMLDTNGKNYYHWRFGDIYYTRKGKGSPILLIHDMLPGGSGYEWSRIEDDLALEHTVYNIDLPGCGRSEKPGMTYTNYVYVQCICCLLYTSD
;
A
#
# COMPACT_ATOMS: atom_id res chain seq x y z
N MET A 1 -29.33 32.04 -27.57
CA MET A 1 -28.03 31.55 -27.05
C MET A 1 -27.17 31.11 -28.23
N ASN A 2 -26.04 31.78 -28.44
CA ASN A 2 -25.15 31.56 -29.59
C ASN A 2 -24.45 30.17 -29.48
N LYS A 3 -24.05 29.61 -30.67
CA LYS A 3 -23.33 28.31 -30.74
C LYS A 3 -22.12 28.24 -29.80
N HIS A 4 -21.42 29.37 -29.59
CA HIS A 4 -20.29 29.46 -28.67
C HIS A 4 -20.69 29.33 -27.21
N GLY A 5 -21.81 29.91 -26.81
CA GLY A 5 -22.31 29.77 -25.43
C GLY A 5 -22.74 28.34 -25.10
N LYS A 6 -23.35 27.61 -26.04
CA LYS A 6 -23.69 26.20 -25.87
C LYS A 6 -22.43 25.33 -25.70
N ARG A 7 -21.39 25.56 -26.50
CA ARG A 7 -20.11 24.84 -26.41
C ARG A 7 -19.38 25.09 -25.08
N LEU A 8 -19.41 26.34 -24.59
CA LEU A 8 -18.81 26.68 -23.29
C LEU A 8 -19.53 26.00 -22.12
N ILE A 9 -20.85 25.96 -22.15
CA ILE A 9 -21.66 25.27 -21.13
C ILE A 9 -21.39 23.75 -21.16
N THR A 10 -21.30 23.17 -22.36
CA THR A 10 -21.00 21.72 -22.49
C THR A 10 -19.58 21.41 -21.99
N LEU A 11 -18.60 22.24 -22.29
CA LEU A 11 -17.23 22.05 -21.79
C LEU A 11 -17.15 22.23 -20.27
N ALA A 12 -17.85 23.20 -19.71
CA ALA A 12 -17.91 23.38 -18.25
C ALA A 12 -18.62 22.21 -17.57
N ALA A 13 -19.70 21.69 -18.14
CA ALA A 13 -20.39 20.52 -17.61
C ALA A 13 -19.53 19.25 -17.69
N LEU A 14 -18.79 19.05 -18.77
CA LEU A 14 -17.83 17.95 -18.90
C LEU A 14 -16.69 18.06 -17.89
N ALA A 15 -16.14 19.24 -17.67
CA ALA A 15 -15.07 19.45 -16.69
C ALA A 15 -15.56 19.19 -15.25
N THR A 16 -16.76 19.62 -14.89
CA THR A 16 -17.32 19.37 -13.56
C THR A 16 -17.67 17.91 -13.32
N THR A 17 -18.20 17.20 -14.32
CA THR A 17 -18.45 15.75 -14.21
C THR A 17 -17.18 14.95 -14.09
N THR A 18 -16.13 15.30 -14.83
CA THR A 18 -14.82 14.63 -14.75
C THR A 18 -14.18 14.81 -13.36
N THR A 19 -14.21 16.03 -12.81
CA THR A 19 -13.70 16.31 -11.46
C THR A 19 -14.48 15.54 -10.39
N ALA A 20 -15.79 15.45 -10.51
CA ALA A 20 -16.62 14.69 -9.59
C ALA A 20 -16.31 13.19 -9.63
N ILE A 21 -16.11 12.62 -10.83
CA ILE A 21 -15.74 11.21 -11.00
C ILE A 21 -14.38 10.93 -10.38
N ILE A 22 -13.37 11.78 -10.64
CA ILE A 22 -12.05 11.66 -10.04
C ILE A 22 -12.14 11.69 -8.50
N HIS A 23 -12.95 12.58 -7.95
CA HIS A 23 -13.13 12.70 -6.51
C HIS A 23 -13.80 11.47 -5.89
N ILE A 24 -14.79 10.89 -6.57
CA ILE A 24 -15.45 9.65 -6.16
C ILE A 24 -14.47 8.48 -6.23
N VAL A 25 -13.74 8.34 -7.33
CA VAL A 25 -12.72 7.30 -7.48
C VAL A 25 -11.66 7.41 -6.38
N ASN A 26 -11.15 8.61 -6.11
CA ASN A 26 -10.19 8.83 -5.03
C ASN A 26 -10.76 8.48 -3.65
N LYS A 27 -12.03 8.80 -3.39
CA LYS A 27 -12.70 8.39 -2.14
C LYS A 27 -12.86 6.87 -2.04
N VAL A 28 -13.23 6.21 -3.13
CA VAL A 28 -13.35 4.74 -3.17
C VAL A 28 -11.99 4.08 -2.96
N VAL A 29 -10.95 4.58 -3.62
CA VAL A 29 -9.57 4.10 -3.43
C VAL A 29 -9.11 4.34 -1.99
N ALA A 30 -9.36 5.51 -1.42
CA ALA A 30 -9.03 5.81 -0.02
C ALA A 30 -9.81 4.93 0.96
N ALA A 31 -11.10 4.66 0.69
CA ALA A 31 -11.92 3.77 1.50
C ALA A 31 -11.45 2.32 1.39
N SER A 32 -11.10 1.84 0.19
CA SER A 32 -10.54 0.49 0.00
C SER A 32 -9.16 0.35 0.64
N ALA A 33 -8.35 1.41 0.65
CA ALA A 33 -7.10 1.46 1.40
C ALA A 33 -7.31 1.51 2.93
N GLY A 34 -8.49 1.92 3.38
CA GLY A 34 -8.90 1.92 4.79
C GLY A 34 -9.35 0.56 5.34
N LEU A 35 -9.31 -0.51 4.54
CA LEU A 35 -9.63 -1.89 4.95
C LEU A 35 -8.61 -2.50 5.94
N LYS A 36 -7.87 -1.65 6.64
CA LYS A 36 -6.93 -2.04 7.70
C LYS A 36 -7.57 -2.97 8.75
N GLU A 37 -8.87 -2.84 8.98
CA GLU A 37 -9.61 -3.65 9.95
C GLU A 37 -10.06 -5.02 9.43
N MET A 38 -10.09 -5.23 8.11
CA MET A 38 -10.50 -6.51 7.51
C MET A 38 -9.34 -7.49 7.33
N LEU A 39 -8.10 -7.02 7.43
CA LEU A 39 -6.94 -7.88 7.39
C LEU A 39 -6.63 -8.35 8.82
N ASP A 40 -6.57 -9.66 9.03
CA ASP A 40 -6.23 -10.24 10.33
C ASP A 40 -4.87 -9.72 10.81
N THR A 41 -4.88 -9.14 12.02
CA THR A 41 -3.69 -8.58 12.68
C THR A 41 -3.16 -9.48 13.78
N ASN A 42 -3.51 -10.77 13.79
CA ASN A 42 -2.97 -11.74 14.70
C ASN A 42 -1.47 -11.96 14.40
N GLY A 43 -0.62 -11.42 15.24
CA GLY A 43 0.83 -11.40 15.08
C GLY A 43 1.34 -10.00 14.73
N LYS A 44 1.01 -9.02 15.56
CA LYS A 44 1.30 -7.60 15.36
C LYS A 44 2.79 -7.30 15.45
N ASN A 45 3.49 -7.39 14.34
CA ASN A 45 4.83 -6.88 14.23
C ASN A 45 4.80 -5.57 13.44
N TYR A 46 5.17 -4.49 14.08
CA TYR A 46 5.34 -3.20 13.47
C TYR A 46 6.78 -2.75 13.65
N TYR A 47 7.38 -2.32 12.55
CA TYR A 47 8.66 -1.63 12.54
C TYR A 47 8.40 -0.13 12.55
N HIS A 48 8.90 0.56 13.58
CA HIS A 48 8.78 2.02 13.69
C HIS A 48 9.77 2.70 12.76
N TRP A 49 9.30 3.04 11.57
CA TRP A 49 10.09 3.79 10.61
C TRP A 49 9.83 5.29 10.73
N ARG A 50 10.80 6.11 10.33
CA ARG A 50 10.76 7.58 10.49
C ARG A 50 9.51 8.28 9.92
N PHE A 51 8.81 7.66 8.97
CA PHE A 51 7.61 8.21 8.34
C PHE A 51 6.33 7.45 8.68
N GLY A 52 6.37 6.50 9.56
CA GLY A 52 5.19 5.76 10.02
C GLY A 52 5.49 4.28 10.31
N ASP A 53 4.52 3.61 10.88
CA ASP A 53 4.64 2.22 11.26
C ASP A 53 4.47 1.29 10.06
N ILE A 54 5.42 0.40 9.88
CA ILE A 54 5.46 -0.58 8.81
C ILE A 54 5.08 -1.95 9.37
N TYR A 55 4.01 -2.51 8.84
CA TYR A 55 3.55 -3.83 9.22
C TYR A 55 4.38 -4.91 8.53
N TYR A 56 4.76 -5.94 9.28
CA TYR A 56 5.35 -7.15 8.72
C TYR A 56 4.91 -8.39 9.49
N THR A 57 4.98 -9.54 8.86
CA THR A 57 4.89 -10.85 9.51
C THR A 57 6.25 -11.52 9.50
N ARG A 58 6.47 -12.39 10.48
CA ARG A 58 7.66 -13.24 10.55
C ARG A 58 7.24 -14.66 10.86
N LYS A 59 7.61 -15.60 10.00
CA LYS A 59 7.29 -17.03 10.15
C LYS A 59 8.50 -17.90 9.89
N GLY A 60 8.50 -19.09 10.48
CA GLY A 60 9.52 -20.10 10.22
C GLY A 60 10.86 -19.85 10.89
N LYS A 61 11.84 -20.71 10.54
CA LYS A 61 13.23 -20.66 11.01
C LYS A 61 14.14 -21.11 9.88
N GLY A 62 15.31 -20.49 9.76
CA GLY A 62 16.31 -20.79 8.75
C GLY A 62 16.82 -19.51 8.10
N SER A 63 17.39 -19.62 6.90
CA SER A 63 17.90 -18.47 6.15
C SER A 63 16.76 -17.45 5.88
N PRO A 64 17.03 -16.14 6.02
CA PRO A 64 15.99 -15.13 5.88
C PRO A 64 15.55 -14.95 4.41
N ILE A 65 14.24 -14.81 4.21
CA ILE A 65 13.61 -14.41 2.95
C ILE A 65 12.73 -13.21 3.24
N LEU A 66 12.84 -12.16 2.41
CA LEU A 66 11.96 -11.01 2.45
C LEU A 66 11.00 -11.05 1.24
N LEU A 67 9.71 -11.07 1.52
CA LEU A 67 8.64 -10.99 0.54
C LEU A 67 8.14 -9.55 0.44
N ILE A 68 8.22 -9.00 -0.76
CA ILE A 68 7.81 -7.63 -1.06
C ILE A 68 6.72 -7.70 -2.13
N HIS A 69 5.53 -7.16 -1.83
CA HIS A 69 4.43 -7.08 -2.78
C HIS A 69 4.67 -6.00 -3.84
N ASP A 70 3.84 -5.98 -4.88
CA ASP A 70 3.90 -4.96 -5.91
C ASP A 70 3.52 -3.56 -5.36
N MET A 71 3.88 -2.52 -6.11
CA MET A 71 3.63 -1.12 -5.74
C MET A 71 2.28 -0.60 -6.26
N LEU A 72 1.36 -1.50 -6.63
CA LEU A 72 0.04 -1.10 -7.11
C LEU A 72 -0.87 -0.66 -5.95
N PRO A 73 -1.81 0.25 -6.20
CA PRO A 73 -2.82 0.61 -5.21
C PRO A 73 -3.59 -0.63 -4.73
N GLY A 74 -3.61 -0.84 -3.42
CA GLY A 74 -4.23 -2.02 -2.82
C GLY A 74 -3.30 -3.23 -2.66
N GLY A 75 -2.04 -3.15 -3.11
CA GLY A 75 -1.02 -4.16 -2.82
C GLY A 75 -0.82 -4.36 -1.32
N SER A 76 -0.53 -5.58 -0.93
CA SER A 76 -0.19 -5.95 0.45
C SER A 76 0.52 -7.29 0.49
N GLY A 77 1.15 -7.62 1.61
CA GLY A 77 1.76 -8.92 1.83
C GLY A 77 0.80 -10.11 1.71
N TYR A 78 -0.52 -9.87 1.67
CA TYR A 78 -1.51 -10.91 1.40
C TYR A 78 -1.31 -11.60 0.04
N GLU A 79 -0.67 -10.92 -0.91
CA GLU A 79 -0.28 -11.49 -2.21
C GLU A 79 0.51 -12.80 -2.05
N TRP A 80 1.31 -12.92 -1.01
CA TRP A 80 2.18 -14.05 -0.71
C TRP A 80 1.52 -15.15 0.14
N SER A 81 0.27 -14.98 0.54
CA SER A 81 -0.43 -15.86 1.48
C SER A 81 -0.42 -17.34 1.10
N ARG A 82 -0.33 -17.66 -0.21
CA ARG A 82 -0.34 -19.05 -0.69
C ARG A 82 0.99 -19.77 -0.58
N ILE A 83 2.09 -19.02 -0.55
CA ILE A 83 3.45 -19.61 -0.56
C ILE A 83 4.23 -19.32 0.72
N GLU A 84 3.76 -18.36 1.53
CA GLU A 84 4.44 -17.94 2.76
C GLU A 84 4.64 -19.12 3.73
N ASP A 85 3.62 -19.95 3.91
CA ASP A 85 3.67 -21.09 4.83
C ASP A 85 4.63 -22.19 4.33
N ASP A 86 4.64 -22.46 3.03
CA ASP A 86 5.56 -23.43 2.43
C ASP A 86 7.02 -22.98 2.55
N LEU A 87 7.29 -21.70 2.30
CA LEU A 87 8.62 -21.12 2.47
C LEU A 87 9.06 -21.14 3.95
N ALA A 88 8.13 -20.96 4.87
CA ALA A 88 8.40 -20.94 6.30
C ALA A 88 8.80 -22.32 6.88
N LEU A 89 8.66 -23.40 6.12
CA LEU A 89 9.12 -24.72 6.55
C LEU A 89 10.65 -24.80 6.65
N GLU A 90 11.37 -24.09 5.77
CA GLU A 90 12.83 -24.16 5.69
C GLU A 90 13.52 -22.79 5.90
N HIS A 91 12.72 -21.70 5.89
CA HIS A 91 13.23 -20.33 5.93
C HIS A 91 12.59 -19.49 7.03
N THR A 92 13.27 -18.44 7.45
CA THR A 92 12.64 -17.35 8.19
C THR A 92 12.08 -16.35 7.18
N VAL A 93 10.76 -16.35 7.02
CA VAL A 93 10.06 -15.53 6.03
C VAL A 93 9.57 -14.24 6.68
N TYR A 94 10.01 -13.12 6.14
CA TYR A 94 9.50 -11.79 6.45
C TYR A 94 8.62 -11.33 5.30
N ASN A 95 7.36 -11.01 5.60
CA ASN A 95 6.39 -10.52 4.63
C ASN A 95 5.95 -9.12 5.05
N ILE A 96 6.24 -8.11 4.23
CA ILE A 96 6.10 -6.70 4.54
C ILE A 96 4.94 -6.07 3.76
N ASP A 97 4.18 -5.21 4.42
CA ASP A 97 3.32 -4.25 3.73
C ASP A 97 4.10 -2.94 3.54
N LEU A 98 4.33 -2.53 2.30
CA LEU A 98 5.08 -1.30 1.99
C LEU A 98 4.40 -0.05 2.56
N PRO A 99 5.14 1.06 2.81
CA PRO A 99 4.54 2.33 3.23
C PRO A 99 3.39 2.75 2.32
N GLY A 100 2.26 3.14 2.91
CA GLY A 100 1.07 3.50 2.16
C GLY A 100 0.19 2.33 1.70
N CYS A 101 0.61 1.09 1.95
CA CYS A 101 -0.07 -0.12 1.51
C CYS A 101 -0.53 -0.98 2.68
N GLY A 102 -1.52 -1.84 2.43
CA GLY A 102 -2.00 -2.85 3.36
C GLY A 102 -2.27 -2.32 4.77
N ARG A 103 -1.65 -2.96 5.75
CA ARG A 103 -1.73 -2.66 7.19
C ARG A 103 -0.72 -1.62 7.66
N SER A 104 0.26 -1.27 6.82
CA SER A 104 1.22 -0.21 7.11
C SER A 104 0.57 1.16 7.13
N GLU A 105 1.19 2.08 7.84
CA GLU A 105 0.74 3.45 7.94
C GLU A 105 0.80 4.16 6.58
N LYS A 106 -0.11 5.12 6.37
CA LYS A 106 -0.29 5.85 5.11
C LYS A 106 0.00 7.34 5.30
N PRO A 107 1.28 7.71 5.56
CA PRO A 107 1.63 9.11 5.72
C PRO A 107 1.33 9.93 4.46
N GLY A 108 0.94 11.19 4.66
CA GLY A 108 0.66 12.14 3.58
C GLY A 108 1.95 12.61 2.90
N MET A 109 2.56 11.76 2.09
CA MET A 109 3.82 12.01 1.40
C MET A 109 3.79 11.53 -0.04
N THR A 110 4.75 11.95 -0.85
CA THR A 110 4.94 11.40 -2.20
C THR A 110 5.69 10.08 -2.10
N TYR A 111 5.05 9.01 -2.54
CA TYR A 111 5.63 7.67 -2.59
C TYR A 111 6.47 7.52 -3.85
N THR A 112 7.78 7.40 -3.68
CA THR A 112 8.76 7.18 -4.74
C THR A 112 9.49 5.87 -4.53
N ASN A 113 10.08 5.33 -5.59
CA ASN A 113 10.91 4.14 -5.48
C ASN A 113 12.02 4.31 -4.43
N TYR A 114 12.58 5.51 -4.31
CA TYR A 114 13.59 5.83 -3.31
C TYR A 114 13.07 5.67 -1.87
N VAL A 115 11.83 6.09 -1.60
CA VAL A 115 11.18 5.94 -0.29
C VAL A 115 11.01 4.45 0.06
N TYR A 116 10.57 3.64 -0.88
CA TYR A 116 10.42 2.20 -0.68
C TYR A 116 11.75 1.51 -0.43
N VAL A 117 12.77 1.82 -1.24
CA VAL A 117 14.13 1.28 -1.04
C VAL A 117 14.69 1.67 0.32
N GLN A 118 14.53 2.93 0.74
CA GLN A 118 14.95 3.36 2.08
C GLN A 118 14.25 2.58 3.20
N CYS A 119 12.93 2.39 3.10
CA CYS A 119 12.16 1.64 4.08
C CYS A 119 12.68 0.20 4.21
N ILE A 120 12.87 -0.48 3.07
CA ILE A 120 13.36 -1.86 3.01
C ILE A 120 14.78 -1.97 3.58
N CYS A 121 15.68 -1.08 3.19
CA CYS A 121 17.05 -1.05 3.72
C CYS A 121 17.04 -0.86 5.24
N CYS A 122 16.28 0.10 5.76
CA CYS A 122 16.18 0.31 7.20
C CYS A 122 15.67 -0.94 7.93
N LEU A 123 14.65 -1.61 7.40
CA LEU A 123 14.12 -2.84 7.98
C LEU A 123 15.18 -3.94 8.03
N LEU A 124 15.92 -4.15 6.94
CA LEU A 124 16.96 -5.17 6.86
C LEU A 124 18.13 -4.92 7.83
N TYR A 125 18.54 -3.65 8.01
CA TYR A 125 19.64 -3.30 8.91
C TYR A 125 19.27 -3.29 10.39
N THR A 126 17.99 -3.28 10.75
CA THR A 126 17.53 -3.30 12.14
C THR A 126 17.07 -4.68 12.60
N SER A 127 17.12 -5.68 11.73
CA SER A 127 16.69 -7.06 12.01
C SER A 127 17.80 -7.96 12.57
N ASP A 128 18.99 -7.40 12.88
CA ASP A 128 20.13 -8.09 13.51
C ASP A 128 20.07 -8.07 15.04
#